data_f7d1cdf08ef98ff857dc8c05a5f1d5c4
#
_entry.id   f7d1cdf08ef98ff857dc8c05a5f1d5c4
#
_cell.length_a   1.000
_cell.length_b   1.000
_cell.length_c   1.000
_cell.angle_alpha   90.00
_cell.angle_beta   90.00
_cell.angle_gamma   90.00
#
_symmetry.space_group_name_H-M   'P 1'
#
loop_
_entity.id
_entity.type
_entity.pdbx_description
1 polymer ?
#
loop_
_entity_poly.entity_id
_entity_poly.type
_entity_poly.pdbx_seq_one_letter_code
_entity_poly.pdbx_strand_id
1 'polypeptide(L)'
;MSLPDQMIDRWQNRPELAPDEAVVSWHMLMRDYPAVVDLARQAQQRLAGLDGLHMTPLQWLHVTTLLAGPAAAFSPEKLREMAEIAADLLATANPATVTLGQVLYHPEAIMLGVTPAETLTPIYDAARSATHQVTGEHALDGEPARWRPHITICYSTSSQPAKPIIDALGTQLPKCDINIGAVSLVIQHGPERTWDWSTVSTIRFATSARP
;
A
#
# COMPACT_ATOMS: atom_id res chain seq x y z
N MET A 1 14.56 -11.41 -2.06
CA MET A 1 15.28 -10.64 -1.03
C MET A 1 15.87 -11.63 -0.03
N SER A 2 17.10 -11.40 0.43
CA SER A 2 17.64 -12.12 1.60
C SER A 2 16.88 -11.65 2.86
N LEU A 3 16.73 -12.55 3.83
CA LEU A 3 16.17 -12.19 5.13
C LEU A 3 17.14 -11.23 5.85
N PRO A 4 16.64 -10.19 6.54
CA PRO A 4 17.49 -9.30 7.31
C PRO A 4 17.99 -10.00 8.58
N ASP A 5 19.19 -9.66 9.03
CA ASP A 5 19.72 -10.11 10.32
C ASP A 5 19.17 -9.25 11.46
N GLN A 6 18.90 -7.96 11.18
CA GLN A 6 18.43 -6.96 12.14
C GLN A 6 17.19 -6.24 11.60
N MET A 7 16.25 -5.98 12.50
CA MET A 7 15.23 -4.96 12.31
C MET A 7 15.78 -3.62 12.78
N ILE A 8 15.28 -2.53 12.20
CA ILE A 8 15.63 -1.14 12.59
C ILE A 8 14.36 -0.34 12.80
N ASP A 9 14.44 0.69 13.62
CA ASP A 9 13.31 1.60 13.84
C ASP A 9 13.00 2.34 12.53
N ARG A 10 11.78 2.19 12.02
CA ARG A 10 11.31 2.84 10.80
C ARG A 10 11.40 4.35 10.87
N TRP A 11 11.12 4.92 12.01
CA TRP A 11 10.98 6.36 12.18
C TRP A 11 12.23 7.05 12.71
N GLN A 12 13.28 6.29 13.06
CA GLN A 12 14.51 6.85 13.64
C GLN A 12 15.22 7.85 12.72
N ASN A 13 15.19 7.58 11.39
CA ASN A 13 15.93 8.36 10.39
C ASN A 13 15.03 8.85 9.25
N ARG A 14 13.71 8.83 9.44
CA ARG A 14 12.74 9.34 8.46
C ARG A 14 12.04 10.54 9.04
N PRO A 15 12.03 11.69 8.34
CA PRO A 15 11.18 12.79 8.74
C PRO A 15 9.71 12.32 8.63
N GLU A 16 8.98 12.47 9.73
CA GLU A 16 7.53 12.30 9.69
C GLU A 16 6.88 13.62 9.26
N LEU A 17 5.73 13.52 8.62
CA LEU A 17 4.90 14.69 8.37
C LEU A 17 4.52 15.35 9.70
N ALA A 18 4.50 16.67 9.72
CA ALA A 18 3.92 17.41 10.84
C ALA A 18 2.40 17.12 10.94
N PRO A 19 1.78 17.29 12.10
CA PRO A 19 0.35 17.01 12.29
C PRO A 19 -0.59 17.77 11.34
N ASP A 20 -0.16 18.93 10.84
CA ASP A 20 -0.88 19.80 9.90
C ASP A 20 -0.47 19.59 8.42
N GLU A 21 0.50 18.73 8.17
CA GLU A 21 0.90 18.34 6.82
C GLU A 21 0.08 17.16 6.32
N ALA A 22 -0.02 17.03 4.99
CA ALA A 22 -0.69 15.92 4.36
C ALA A 22 -0.05 15.56 3.02
N VAL A 23 -0.26 14.32 2.60
CA VAL A 23 0.26 13.76 1.34
C VAL A 23 -0.87 13.14 0.53
N VAL A 24 -0.87 13.39 -0.78
CA VAL A 24 -1.77 12.74 -1.74
C VAL A 24 -1.14 11.45 -2.23
N SER A 25 -1.91 10.38 -2.19
CA SER A 25 -1.47 9.05 -2.61
C SER A 25 -2.55 8.28 -3.35
N TRP A 26 -2.13 7.32 -4.17
CA TRP A 26 -3.00 6.32 -4.76
C TRP A 26 -2.81 5.00 -4.02
N HIS A 27 -3.91 4.42 -3.53
CA HIS A 27 -3.91 3.17 -2.77
C HIS A 27 -4.96 2.19 -3.28
N MET A 28 -4.61 0.91 -3.32
CA MET A 28 -5.60 -0.16 -3.36
C MET A 28 -5.93 -0.52 -1.91
N LEU A 29 -7.14 -0.22 -1.47
CA LEU A 29 -7.56 -0.37 -0.07
C LEU A 29 -8.02 -1.82 0.20
N MET A 30 -7.44 -2.45 1.21
CA MET A 30 -7.68 -3.88 1.49
C MET A 30 -8.86 -4.13 2.45
N ARG A 31 -9.43 -3.11 3.04
CA ARG A 31 -10.59 -3.23 3.94
C ARG A 31 -11.81 -3.91 3.31
N ASP A 32 -11.93 -3.83 1.97
CA ASP A 32 -13.02 -4.43 1.21
C ASP A 32 -12.76 -5.90 0.82
N TYR A 33 -11.63 -6.47 1.27
CA TYR A 33 -11.19 -7.85 1.02
C TYR A 33 -11.07 -8.64 2.33
N PRO A 34 -12.16 -9.22 2.86
CA PRO A 34 -12.17 -9.89 4.18
C PRO A 34 -11.10 -10.96 4.31
N ALA A 35 -10.83 -11.73 3.26
CA ALA A 35 -9.80 -12.78 3.28
C ALA A 35 -8.38 -12.19 3.50
N VAL A 36 -8.08 -11.01 2.97
CA VAL A 36 -6.80 -10.31 3.22
C VAL A 36 -6.73 -9.79 4.64
N VAL A 37 -7.83 -9.22 5.15
CA VAL A 37 -7.93 -8.73 6.53
C VAL A 37 -7.73 -9.89 7.51
N ASP A 38 -8.32 -11.05 7.24
CA ASP A 38 -8.17 -12.24 8.08
C ASP A 38 -6.73 -12.80 8.03
N LEU A 39 -6.12 -12.83 6.85
CA LEU A 39 -4.72 -13.26 6.69
C LEU A 39 -3.77 -12.34 7.48
N ALA A 40 -3.95 -11.02 7.35
CA ALA A 40 -3.15 -10.03 8.09
C ALA A 40 -3.37 -10.16 9.62
N ARG A 41 -4.62 -10.34 10.06
CA ARG A 41 -4.94 -10.56 11.49
C ARG A 41 -4.22 -11.78 12.04
N GLN A 42 -4.25 -12.92 11.34
CA GLN A 42 -3.53 -14.13 11.73
C GLN A 42 -2.02 -13.91 11.82
N ALA A 43 -1.44 -13.17 10.86
CA ALA A 43 -0.04 -12.81 10.88
C ALA A 43 0.32 -11.92 12.08
N GLN A 44 -0.47 -10.88 12.34
CA GLN A 44 -0.28 -9.99 13.48
C GLN A 44 -0.45 -10.71 14.83
N GLN A 45 -1.37 -11.67 14.95
CA GLN A 45 -1.53 -12.48 16.14
C GLN A 45 -0.28 -13.30 16.47
N ARG A 46 0.43 -13.82 15.47
CA ARG A 46 1.70 -14.54 15.69
C ARG A 46 2.81 -13.61 16.20
N LEU A 47 2.71 -12.32 15.91
CA LEU A 47 3.68 -11.31 16.30
C LEU A 47 3.32 -10.59 17.60
N ALA A 48 2.11 -10.76 18.13
CA ALA A 48 1.57 -9.96 19.24
C ALA A 48 2.35 -10.07 20.57
N GLY A 49 3.17 -11.10 20.74
CA GLY A 49 4.03 -11.29 21.93
C GLY A 49 5.44 -10.72 21.78
N LEU A 50 5.75 -10.07 20.65
CA LEU A 50 7.07 -9.52 20.37
C LEU A 50 7.07 -8.01 20.54
N ASP A 51 8.04 -7.48 21.28
CA ASP A 51 8.22 -6.06 21.49
C ASP A 51 8.79 -5.35 20.24
N GLY A 52 8.71 -4.02 20.23
CA GLY A 52 9.32 -3.19 19.19
C GLY A 52 8.65 -3.32 17.82
N LEU A 53 7.35 -3.63 17.81
CA LEU A 53 6.54 -3.75 16.60
C LEU A 53 5.31 -2.84 16.67
N HIS A 54 5.02 -2.16 15.57
CA HIS A 54 3.84 -1.33 15.38
C HIS A 54 2.94 -1.94 14.31
N MET A 55 1.84 -2.56 14.75
CA MET A 55 0.92 -3.24 13.85
C MET A 55 0.13 -2.24 13.02
N THR A 56 0.06 -2.44 11.72
CA THR A 56 -0.86 -1.69 10.85
C THR A 56 -2.29 -2.03 11.23
N PRO A 57 -3.14 -1.06 11.63
CA PRO A 57 -4.54 -1.35 11.95
C PRO A 57 -5.24 -1.91 10.71
N LEU A 58 -6.05 -2.96 10.91
CA LEU A 58 -6.60 -3.78 9.81
C LEU A 58 -7.43 -2.97 8.82
N GLN A 59 -8.15 -1.93 9.27
CA GLN A 59 -8.93 -1.04 8.40
C GLN A 59 -8.08 -0.16 7.48
N TRP A 60 -6.78 -0.02 7.78
CA TRP A 60 -5.84 0.78 7.03
C TRP A 60 -4.88 -0.03 6.14
N LEU A 61 -5.07 -1.34 6.05
CA LEU A 61 -4.30 -2.18 5.13
C LEU A 61 -4.50 -1.73 3.69
N HIS A 62 -3.40 -1.57 2.97
CA HIS A 62 -3.41 -1.09 1.58
C HIS A 62 -2.18 -1.56 0.81
N VAL A 63 -2.28 -1.49 -0.50
CA VAL A 63 -1.12 -1.48 -1.40
C VAL A 63 -0.89 -0.05 -1.85
N THR A 64 0.26 0.54 -1.53
CA THR A 64 0.65 1.84 -2.08
C THR A 64 0.91 1.68 -3.57
N THR A 65 0.09 2.35 -4.37
CA THR A 65 0.24 2.37 -5.83
C THR A 65 1.22 3.47 -6.23
N LEU A 66 0.99 4.70 -5.72
CA LEU A 66 1.81 5.87 -6.07
C LEU A 66 1.72 6.93 -4.97
N LEU A 67 2.85 7.57 -4.65
CA LEU A 67 2.89 8.82 -3.89
C LEU A 67 2.81 9.99 -4.88
N ALA A 68 1.70 10.74 -4.88
CA ALA A 68 1.50 11.83 -5.82
C ALA A 68 2.24 13.11 -5.40
N GLY A 69 2.33 13.38 -4.09
CA GLY A 69 3.07 14.53 -3.56
C GLY A 69 2.39 15.20 -2.35
N PRO A 70 2.96 16.32 -1.88
CA PRO A 70 2.38 17.08 -0.76
C PRO A 70 0.97 17.57 -1.10
N ALA A 71 0.02 17.43 -0.18
CA ALA A 71 -1.38 17.83 -0.43
C ALA A 71 -1.53 19.33 -0.74
N ALA A 72 -0.66 20.16 -0.22
CA ALA A 72 -0.62 21.61 -0.51
C ALA A 72 -0.39 21.95 -2.00
N ALA A 73 0.13 21.02 -2.81
CA ALA A 73 0.31 21.20 -4.25
C ALA A 73 -0.96 20.94 -5.08
N PHE A 74 -2.03 20.44 -4.43
CA PHE A 74 -3.26 20.01 -5.12
C PHE A 74 -4.48 20.81 -4.65
N SER A 75 -5.09 21.54 -5.58
CA SER A 75 -6.43 22.10 -5.34
C SER A 75 -7.50 20.99 -5.44
N PRO A 76 -8.72 21.22 -4.90
CA PRO A 76 -9.82 20.28 -5.06
C PRO A 76 -10.14 19.95 -6.53
N GLU A 77 -9.96 20.92 -7.44
CA GLU A 77 -10.14 20.77 -8.89
C GLU A 77 -9.11 19.80 -9.46
N LYS A 78 -7.83 19.97 -9.12
CA LYS A 78 -6.74 19.08 -9.54
C LYS A 78 -6.98 17.66 -9.07
N LEU A 79 -7.40 17.47 -7.82
CA LEU A 79 -7.71 16.13 -7.29
C LEU A 79 -8.86 15.46 -8.03
N ARG A 80 -9.90 16.22 -8.39
CA ARG A 80 -11.02 15.72 -9.18
C ARG A 80 -10.57 15.36 -10.60
N GLU A 81 -9.83 16.21 -11.26
CA GLU A 81 -9.28 15.99 -12.60
C GLU A 81 -8.38 14.74 -12.63
N MET A 82 -7.50 14.55 -11.63
CA MET A 82 -6.72 13.31 -11.49
C MET A 82 -7.61 12.08 -11.41
N ALA A 83 -8.67 12.12 -10.62
CA ALA A 83 -9.60 11.00 -10.47
C ALA A 83 -10.36 10.69 -11.76
N GLU A 84 -10.78 11.72 -12.50
CA GLU A 84 -11.47 11.60 -13.80
C GLU A 84 -10.55 10.99 -14.86
N ILE A 85 -9.32 11.47 -14.98
CA ILE A 85 -8.32 10.92 -15.92
C ILE A 85 -8.04 9.44 -15.58
N ALA A 86 -7.83 9.11 -14.31
CA ALA A 86 -7.61 7.73 -13.92
C ALA A 86 -8.82 6.82 -14.20
N ALA A 87 -10.05 7.35 -14.02
CA ALA A 87 -11.27 6.63 -14.34
C ALA A 87 -11.39 6.34 -15.84
N ASP A 88 -11.07 7.31 -16.69
CA ASP A 88 -11.06 7.13 -18.15
C ASP A 88 -10.01 6.10 -18.60
N LEU A 89 -8.79 6.17 -18.04
CA LEU A 89 -7.72 5.22 -18.34
C LEU A 89 -8.05 3.77 -17.90
N LEU A 90 -8.85 3.62 -16.84
CA LEU A 90 -9.24 2.33 -16.27
C LEU A 90 -10.65 1.89 -16.66
N ALA A 91 -11.36 2.65 -17.53
CA ALA A 91 -12.77 2.40 -17.88
C ALA A 91 -13.04 0.99 -18.43
N THR A 92 -12.05 0.42 -19.11
CA THR A 92 -12.14 -0.96 -19.70
C THR A 92 -11.27 -1.97 -18.95
N ALA A 93 -10.65 -1.58 -17.83
CA ALA A 93 -9.81 -2.48 -17.06
C ALA A 93 -10.65 -3.56 -16.37
N ASN A 94 -10.18 -4.80 -16.44
CA ASN A 94 -10.75 -5.89 -15.66
C ASN A 94 -10.12 -5.94 -14.27
N PRO A 95 -10.82 -6.48 -13.25
CA PRO A 95 -10.23 -6.75 -11.95
C PRO A 95 -8.97 -7.61 -12.08
N ALA A 96 -7.92 -7.21 -11.36
CA ALA A 96 -6.63 -7.89 -11.39
C ALA A 96 -6.61 -9.03 -10.36
N THR A 97 -6.47 -10.28 -10.84
CA THR A 97 -6.32 -11.45 -9.97
C THR A 97 -4.90 -11.52 -9.43
N VAL A 98 -4.76 -11.54 -8.12
CA VAL A 98 -3.48 -11.65 -7.42
C VAL A 98 -3.56 -12.62 -6.25
N THR A 99 -2.40 -13.16 -5.87
CA THR A 99 -2.22 -14.07 -4.73
C THR A 99 -1.34 -13.39 -3.68
N LEU A 100 -1.75 -13.50 -2.42
CA LEU A 100 -0.96 -13.16 -1.25
C LEU A 100 -0.58 -14.45 -0.50
N GLY A 101 0.38 -14.33 0.43
CA GLY A 101 0.82 -15.45 1.29
C GLY A 101 2.32 -15.48 1.51
N GLN A 102 3.10 -14.91 0.59
CA GLN A 102 4.53 -14.71 0.81
C GLN A 102 4.76 -13.58 1.80
N VAL A 103 5.53 -13.85 2.85
CA VAL A 103 5.99 -12.83 3.80
C VAL A 103 7.30 -12.25 3.32
N LEU A 104 7.33 -10.93 3.17
CA LEU A 104 8.50 -10.16 2.80
C LEU A 104 9.02 -9.41 4.03
N TYR A 105 10.32 -9.48 4.23
CA TYR A 105 11.01 -8.80 5.33
C TYR A 105 11.88 -7.68 4.79
N HIS A 106 11.60 -6.46 5.21
CA HIS A 106 12.49 -5.31 5.13
C HIS A 106 12.99 -5.01 6.53
N PRO A 107 14.20 -4.47 6.73
CA PRO A 107 14.66 -4.12 8.09
C PRO A 107 13.67 -3.25 8.88
N GLU A 108 12.88 -2.41 8.21
CA GLU A 108 11.90 -1.50 8.81
C GLU A 108 10.47 -2.02 8.85
N ALA A 109 10.14 -3.09 8.11
CA ALA A 109 8.75 -3.52 7.91
C ALA A 109 8.60 -4.99 7.58
N ILE A 110 7.45 -5.54 7.95
CA ILE A 110 7.00 -6.88 7.59
C ILE A 110 5.78 -6.73 6.68
N MET A 111 5.82 -7.39 5.52
CA MET A 111 4.86 -7.16 4.46
C MET A 111 4.34 -8.49 3.89
N LEU A 112 3.16 -8.45 3.31
CA LEU A 112 2.64 -9.51 2.43
C LEU A 112 2.94 -9.10 0.99
N GLY A 113 3.65 -9.96 0.26
CA GLY A 113 3.89 -9.78 -1.16
C GLY A 113 2.60 -10.01 -1.96
N VAL A 114 2.41 -9.22 -3.01
CA VAL A 114 1.29 -9.35 -3.95
C VAL A 114 1.83 -9.84 -5.29
N THR A 115 1.33 -10.98 -5.76
CA THR A 115 1.81 -11.64 -6.98
C THR A 115 0.68 -12.16 -7.86
N PRO A 116 0.82 -12.14 -9.19
CA PRO A 116 1.92 -11.53 -9.94
C PRO A 116 1.81 -10.00 -9.97
N ALA A 117 2.94 -9.30 -9.82
CA ALA A 117 2.97 -7.83 -9.75
C ALA A 117 2.54 -7.17 -11.07
N GLU A 118 2.86 -7.78 -12.18
CA GLU A 118 2.58 -7.30 -13.53
C GLU A 118 1.08 -7.13 -13.84
N THR A 119 0.21 -7.85 -13.16
CA THR A 119 -1.25 -7.68 -13.32
C THR A 119 -1.74 -6.34 -12.78
N LEU A 120 -0.97 -5.72 -11.88
CA LEU A 120 -1.28 -4.41 -11.29
C LEU A 120 -0.63 -3.24 -12.05
N THR A 121 0.22 -3.52 -13.04
CA THR A 121 0.90 -2.48 -13.84
C THR A 121 -0.08 -1.48 -14.49
N PRO A 122 -1.22 -1.90 -15.09
CA PRO A 122 -2.16 -0.95 -15.66
C PRO A 122 -2.72 0.05 -14.64
N ILE A 123 -2.91 -0.39 -13.39
CA ILE A 123 -3.39 0.47 -12.29
C ILE A 123 -2.30 1.48 -11.90
N TYR A 124 -1.07 1.01 -11.77
CA TYR A 124 0.08 1.86 -11.48
C TYR A 124 0.29 2.92 -12.58
N ASP A 125 0.25 2.50 -13.85
CA ASP A 125 0.46 3.39 -15.00
C ASP A 125 -0.66 4.43 -15.12
N ALA A 126 -1.93 4.06 -14.85
CA ALA A 126 -3.06 4.99 -14.84
C ALA A 126 -2.90 6.05 -13.73
N ALA A 127 -2.56 5.63 -12.50
CA ALA A 127 -2.32 6.54 -11.39
C ALA A 127 -1.17 7.51 -11.69
N ARG A 128 -0.07 7.02 -12.25
CA ARG A 128 1.09 7.81 -12.65
C ARG A 128 0.75 8.80 -13.77
N SER A 129 0.06 8.33 -14.81
CA SER A 129 -0.32 9.17 -15.95
C SER A 129 -1.29 10.28 -15.54
N ALA A 130 -2.30 9.95 -14.71
CA ALA A 130 -3.24 10.94 -14.19
C ALA A 130 -2.54 12.01 -13.34
N THR A 131 -1.63 11.59 -12.45
CA THR A 131 -0.85 12.51 -11.62
C THR A 131 0.02 13.42 -12.49
N HIS A 132 0.75 12.85 -13.45
CA HIS A 132 1.64 13.61 -14.33
C HIS A 132 0.88 14.63 -15.21
N GLN A 133 -0.27 14.25 -15.77
CA GLN A 133 -1.06 15.15 -16.62
C GLN A 133 -1.55 16.37 -15.85
N VAL A 134 -1.89 16.23 -14.57
CA VAL A 134 -2.41 17.33 -13.75
C VAL A 134 -1.31 18.18 -13.11
N THR A 135 -0.19 17.55 -12.74
CA THR A 135 0.90 18.28 -12.05
C THR A 135 1.97 18.79 -13.01
N GLY A 136 2.14 18.18 -14.17
CA GLY A 136 3.27 18.42 -15.07
C GLY A 136 4.60 17.84 -14.54
N GLU A 137 4.58 17.21 -13.39
CA GLU A 137 5.76 16.66 -12.70
C GLU A 137 5.70 15.13 -12.67
N HIS A 138 6.85 14.49 -12.70
CA HIS A 138 6.91 13.06 -12.39
C HIS A 138 6.59 12.87 -10.90
N ALA A 139 5.67 11.97 -10.63
CA ALA A 139 5.32 11.59 -9.25
C ALA A 139 6.58 11.17 -8.47
N LEU A 140 6.55 11.32 -7.14
CA LEU A 140 7.66 11.01 -6.22
C LEU A 140 7.95 9.50 -6.10
N ASP A 141 7.53 8.73 -7.06
CA ASP A 141 7.82 7.31 -7.18
C ASP A 141 9.17 7.14 -7.90
N GLY A 142 9.96 6.26 -7.42
CA GLY A 142 11.14 5.79 -8.14
C GLY A 142 10.77 5.20 -9.52
N GLU A 143 11.74 4.61 -10.19
CA GLU A 143 11.52 3.95 -11.49
C GLU A 143 10.41 2.87 -11.41
N PRO A 144 9.43 2.86 -12.34
CA PRO A 144 8.34 1.88 -12.39
C PRO A 144 8.82 0.43 -12.33
N ALA A 145 9.96 0.14 -12.94
CA ALA A 145 10.58 -1.19 -12.96
C ALA A 145 10.95 -1.72 -11.56
N ARG A 146 10.96 -0.86 -10.54
CA ARG A 146 11.27 -1.22 -9.16
C ARG A 146 10.05 -1.27 -8.26
N TRP A 147 8.86 -0.90 -8.74
CA TRP A 147 7.64 -0.99 -7.95
C TRP A 147 7.32 -2.44 -7.62
N ARG A 148 7.22 -2.73 -6.34
CA ARG A 148 6.89 -4.05 -5.81
C ARG A 148 5.64 -3.94 -4.96
N PRO A 149 4.47 -4.33 -5.45
CA PRO A 149 3.23 -4.25 -4.70
C PRO A 149 3.31 -5.16 -3.46
N HIS A 150 2.96 -4.57 -2.32
CA HIS A 150 2.94 -5.26 -1.04
C HIS A 150 1.95 -4.62 -0.09
N ILE A 151 1.56 -5.35 0.94
CA ILE A 151 0.71 -4.87 2.03
C ILE A 151 1.55 -4.90 3.30
N THR A 152 1.84 -3.76 3.89
CA THR A 152 2.55 -3.70 5.16
C THR A 152 1.61 -4.08 6.30
N ILE A 153 1.98 -5.10 7.06
CA ILE A 153 1.20 -5.60 8.21
C ILE A 153 1.77 -5.13 9.54
N CYS A 154 3.05 -4.73 9.54
CA CYS A 154 3.75 -4.31 10.75
C CYS A 154 5.00 -3.52 10.40
N TYR A 155 5.31 -2.49 11.20
CA TYR A 155 6.59 -1.77 11.17
C TYR A 155 7.42 -2.09 12.40
N SER A 156 8.73 -2.06 12.25
CA SER A 156 9.66 -2.13 13.39
C SER A 156 9.80 -0.75 14.03
N THR A 157 9.78 -0.70 15.35
CA THR A 157 9.95 0.50 16.18
C THR A 157 11.22 0.46 17.02
N SER A 158 12.08 -0.52 16.78
CA SER A 158 13.34 -0.66 17.51
C SER A 158 14.39 -1.39 16.69
N SER A 159 15.65 -1.17 17.04
CA SER A 159 16.76 -1.97 16.54
C SER A 159 16.84 -3.26 17.34
N GLN A 160 16.59 -4.41 16.70
CA GLN A 160 16.52 -5.72 17.34
C GLN A 160 16.85 -6.84 16.35
N PRO A 161 17.27 -8.04 16.82
CA PRO A 161 17.46 -9.19 15.95
C PRO A 161 16.17 -9.55 15.20
N ALA A 162 16.26 -9.75 13.89
CA ALA A 162 15.11 -10.13 13.07
C ALA A 162 14.70 -11.59 13.27
N LYS A 163 15.63 -12.45 13.72
CA LYS A 163 15.40 -13.89 13.82
C LYS A 163 14.18 -14.29 14.66
N PRO A 164 13.92 -13.74 15.87
CA PRO A 164 12.71 -14.10 16.64
C PRO A 164 11.40 -13.80 15.89
N ILE A 165 11.37 -12.69 15.13
CA ILE A 165 10.22 -12.27 14.33
C ILE A 165 10.02 -13.23 13.15
N ILE A 166 11.11 -13.57 12.46
CA ILE A 166 11.09 -14.51 11.33
C ILE A 166 10.67 -15.91 11.80
N ASP A 167 11.18 -16.38 12.94
CA ASP A 167 10.82 -17.68 13.51
C ASP A 167 9.33 -17.75 13.91
N ALA A 168 8.77 -16.65 14.44
CA ALA A 168 7.37 -16.58 14.85
C ALA A 168 6.39 -16.58 13.65
N LEU A 169 6.74 -15.86 12.58
CA LEU A 169 5.84 -15.67 11.44
C LEU A 169 6.15 -16.61 10.27
N GLY A 170 7.42 -16.94 10.04
CA GLY A 170 7.88 -17.69 8.85
C GLY A 170 7.93 -16.81 7.59
N THR A 171 8.18 -17.45 6.46
CA THR A 171 8.26 -16.80 5.15
C THR A 171 7.02 -17.03 4.27
N GLN A 172 6.10 -17.89 4.75
CA GLN A 172 4.87 -18.25 4.02
C GLN A 172 3.68 -18.33 4.98
N LEU A 173 2.57 -17.79 4.54
CA LEU A 173 1.24 -17.91 5.12
C LEU A 173 0.33 -18.67 4.16
N PRO A 174 -0.88 -19.06 4.57
CA PRO A 174 -1.87 -19.62 3.66
C PRO A 174 -2.06 -18.69 2.44
N LYS A 175 -2.16 -19.29 1.25
CA LYS A 175 -2.44 -18.53 0.02
C LYS A 175 -3.81 -17.88 0.10
N CYS A 176 -3.89 -16.64 -0.36
CA CYS A 176 -5.13 -15.87 -0.43
C CYS A 176 -5.22 -15.23 -1.81
N ASP A 177 -6.13 -15.72 -2.64
CA ASP A 177 -6.39 -15.19 -3.97
C ASP A 177 -7.50 -14.14 -3.90
N ILE A 178 -7.28 -12.99 -4.51
CA ILE A 178 -8.25 -11.89 -4.58
C ILE A 178 -8.30 -11.27 -5.98
N ASN A 179 -9.41 -10.61 -6.27
CA ASN A 179 -9.58 -9.81 -7.48
C ASN A 179 -9.60 -8.33 -7.09
N ILE A 180 -8.52 -7.61 -7.34
CA ILE A 180 -8.45 -6.17 -7.08
C ILE A 180 -9.25 -5.45 -8.16
N GLY A 181 -10.35 -4.83 -7.76
CA GLY A 181 -11.30 -4.18 -8.65
C GLY A 181 -11.41 -2.68 -8.48
N ALA A 182 -10.51 -2.06 -7.70
CA ALA A 182 -10.54 -0.63 -7.48
C ALA A 182 -9.19 -0.06 -7.04
N VAL A 183 -8.99 1.22 -7.32
CA VAL A 183 -7.91 2.06 -6.77
C VAL A 183 -8.51 3.36 -6.23
N SER A 184 -7.97 3.88 -5.14
CA SER A 184 -8.47 5.09 -4.49
C SER A 184 -7.39 6.17 -4.46
N LEU A 185 -7.80 7.40 -4.76
CA LEU A 185 -7.04 8.61 -4.46
C LEU A 185 -7.37 9.02 -3.02
N VAL A 186 -6.34 9.15 -2.19
CA VAL A 186 -6.48 9.45 -0.76
C VAL A 186 -5.59 10.63 -0.38
N ILE A 187 -5.96 11.32 0.70
CA ILE A 187 -5.12 12.30 1.38
C ILE A 187 -4.80 11.73 2.75
N GLN A 188 -3.55 11.44 3.00
CA GLN A 188 -3.05 11.03 4.31
C GLN A 188 -2.69 12.27 5.11
N HIS A 189 -3.21 12.37 6.34
CA HIS A 189 -3.03 13.50 7.24
C HIS A 189 -2.03 13.16 8.35
N GLY A 190 -1.07 14.06 8.56
CA GLY A 190 -0.09 13.93 9.65
C GLY A 190 0.84 12.71 9.53
N PRO A 191 1.44 12.30 10.65
CA PRO A 191 2.42 11.23 10.69
C PRO A 191 1.90 9.88 10.17
N GLU A 192 2.74 9.15 9.44
CA GLU A 192 2.39 7.82 8.87
C GLU A 192 1.80 6.87 9.92
N ARG A 193 2.34 6.90 11.13
CA ARG A 193 1.92 5.99 12.22
C ARG A 193 0.54 6.27 12.79
N THR A 194 -0.07 7.41 12.50
CA THR A 194 -1.43 7.74 12.96
C THR A 194 -2.52 7.10 12.09
N TRP A 195 -2.17 6.68 10.87
CA TRP A 195 -3.09 6.02 9.93
C TRP A 195 -4.37 6.81 9.69
N ASP A 196 -4.24 8.11 9.48
CA ASP A 196 -5.36 8.99 9.20
C ASP A 196 -5.35 9.42 7.74
N TRP A 197 -6.33 8.93 6.96
CA TRP A 197 -6.55 9.44 5.62
C TRP A 197 -8.03 9.55 5.25
N SER A 198 -8.32 10.50 4.39
CA SER A 198 -9.62 10.67 3.73
C SER A 198 -9.54 10.17 2.29
N THR A 199 -10.62 9.53 1.83
CA THR A 199 -10.74 9.12 0.42
C THR A 199 -11.33 10.26 -0.40
N VAL A 200 -10.59 10.72 -1.40
CA VAL A 200 -11.06 11.73 -2.37
C VAL A 200 -11.98 11.09 -3.40
N SER A 201 -11.52 9.98 -3.98
CA SER A 201 -12.28 9.22 -4.99
C SER A 201 -11.86 7.76 -5.00
N THR A 202 -12.79 6.88 -5.39
CA THR A 202 -12.50 5.46 -5.64
C THR A 202 -12.92 5.11 -7.06
N ILE A 203 -11.97 4.76 -7.89
CA ILE A 203 -12.14 4.33 -9.27
C ILE A 203 -12.35 2.81 -9.25
N ARG A 204 -13.55 2.37 -9.64
CA ARG A 204 -13.90 0.94 -9.75
C ARG A 204 -13.72 0.48 -11.18
N PHE A 205 -13.15 -0.69 -11.37
CA PHE A 205 -12.97 -1.29 -12.69
C PHE A 205 -14.29 -1.92 -13.17
N ALA A 206 -14.39 -2.11 -14.49
CA ALA A 206 -15.56 -2.77 -15.05
C ALA A 206 -15.71 -4.17 -14.43
N THR A 207 -16.86 -4.43 -13.81
CA THR A 207 -17.21 -5.81 -13.47
C THR A 207 -17.48 -6.52 -14.79
N SER A 208 -16.68 -7.53 -15.15
CA SER A 208 -17.03 -8.41 -16.25
C SER A 208 -18.44 -8.92 -15.97
N ALA A 209 -19.42 -8.51 -16.79
CA ALA A 209 -20.70 -9.18 -16.79
C ALA A 209 -20.39 -10.67 -17.07
N ARG A 210 -20.63 -11.55 -16.09
CA ARG A 210 -20.60 -12.98 -16.37
C ARG A 210 -21.64 -13.25 -17.47
N PRO A 211 -21.23 -13.95 -18.56
CA PRO A 211 -22.19 -14.40 -19.55
C PRO A 211 -23.21 -15.38 -18.93
#